data_5629d584106e329c5ec388f7c45325f9
#
_entry.id   5629d584106e329c5ec388f7c45325f9
#
_cell.length_a   1.000
_cell.length_b   1.000
_cell.length_c   1.000
_cell.angle_alpha   90.00
_cell.angle_beta   90.00
_cell.angle_gamma   90.00
#
_symmetry.space_group_name_H-M   'P 1'
#
loop_
_entity.id
_entity.type
_entity.pdbx_description
1 polymer ?
#
loop_
_entity_poly.entity_id
_entity_poly.type
_entity_poly.pdbx_seq_one_letter_code
_entity_poly.pdbx_strand_id
1 'polypeptide(L)'
;MRSPYKKSKAAYICVWCLVLLLIVFIWLRNKSAFLPSVISTLIAILLGFFTSRLLENIISNTETTKRLGYLHMEMDPEKFISSYIDIPKKTTGDKEKMISYAYLSSGYEAAGDFDRALETLEKGNINGSDSLDTLYLSQKCRCLIEKGILDEAEDVLKELEKRIDSITGNQSLKDNQRQVQYVLSEMLRAKKGDSVDVEYLEGRLKATQYRIGRLEIYYTIAMHYRNKENKKKEMETLSIIREEGGNTWFRKWAEERLDEI
;
A
#
# COMPACT_ATOMS: atom_id res chain seq x y z
N MET A 1 21.40 -1.70 -8.69
CA MET A 1 21.04 -1.80 -7.24
C MET A 1 20.89 -3.27 -6.84
N ARG A 2 21.54 -3.73 -5.74
CA ARG A 2 21.37 -5.12 -5.29
C ARG A 2 19.95 -5.31 -4.75
N SER A 3 19.27 -6.39 -5.18
CA SER A 3 17.93 -6.76 -4.70
C SER A 3 17.90 -6.82 -3.16
N PRO A 4 16.81 -6.38 -2.48
CA PRO A 4 16.65 -6.52 -1.01
C PRO A 4 16.85 -7.97 -0.55
N TYR A 5 16.42 -8.92 -1.36
CA TYR A 5 16.66 -10.35 -1.16
C TYR A 5 18.16 -10.71 -1.09
N LYS A 6 19.03 -10.07 -1.90
CA LYS A 6 20.49 -10.29 -1.83
C LYS A 6 21.11 -9.67 -0.58
N LYS A 7 20.58 -8.53 -0.11
CA LYS A 7 21.05 -7.88 1.12
C LYS A 7 20.64 -8.66 2.36
N SER A 8 19.39 -9.13 2.44
CA SER A 8 18.91 -9.95 3.55
C SER A 8 19.64 -11.28 3.62
N LYS A 9 19.90 -11.92 2.47
CA LYS A 9 20.66 -13.16 2.39
C LYS A 9 22.13 -13.00 2.82
N ALA A 10 22.75 -11.86 2.47
CA ALA A 10 24.11 -11.57 2.94
C ALA A 10 24.14 -11.34 4.46
N ALA A 11 23.19 -10.60 5.03
CA ALA A 11 23.09 -10.40 6.47
C ALA A 11 22.85 -11.72 7.21
N TYR A 12 21.98 -12.58 6.67
CA TYR A 12 21.74 -13.93 7.20
C TYR A 12 23.03 -14.76 7.24
N ILE A 13 23.80 -14.79 6.16
CA ILE A 13 25.08 -15.51 6.11
C ILE A 13 26.07 -14.95 7.14
N CYS A 14 26.19 -13.62 7.26
CA CYS A 14 27.08 -13.00 8.24
C CYS A 14 26.72 -13.41 9.67
N VAL A 15 25.42 -13.41 10.04
CA VAL A 15 24.97 -13.83 11.39
C VAL A 15 25.37 -15.27 11.64
N TRP A 16 25.14 -16.18 10.68
CA TRP A 16 25.50 -17.59 10.86
C TRP A 16 27.01 -17.85 10.90
N CYS A 17 27.80 -17.09 10.17
CA CYS A 17 29.26 -17.13 10.31
C CYS A 17 29.70 -16.73 11.73
N LEU A 18 29.11 -15.67 12.30
CA LEU A 18 29.40 -15.24 13.68
C LEU A 18 28.96 -16.29 14.71
N VAL A 19 27.80 -16.91 14.52
CA VAL A 19 27.31 -17.99 15.39
C VAL A 19 28.24 -19.19 15.36
N LEU A 20 28.71 -19.59 14.17
CA LEU A 20 29.70 -20.68 14.03
C LEU A 20 31.01 -20.37 14.73
N LEU A 21 31.55 -19.17 14.58
CA LEU A 21 32.76 -18.72 15.29
C LEU A 21 32.56 -18.76 16.80
N LEU A 22 31.39 -18.33 17.31
CA LEU A 22 31.04 -18.37 18.71
C LEU A 22 30.98 -19.81 19.23
N ILE A 23 30.39 -20.72 18.48
CA ILE A 23 30.33 -22.16 18.83
C ILE A 23 31.74 -22.75 18.93
N VAL A 24 32.58 -22.50 17.93
CA VAL A 24 34.00 -22.96 17.96
C VAL A 24 34.72 -22.40 19.15
N PHE A 25 34.57 -21.12 19.46
CA PHE A 25 35.19 -20.49 20.64
C PHE A 25 34.73 -21.13 21.96
N ILE A 26 33.42 -21.41 22.13
CA ILE A 26 32.86 -22.09 23.30
C ILE A 26 33.51 -23.47 23.51
N TRP A 27 33.60 -24.23 22.42
CA TRP A 27 34.18 -25.58 22.49
C TRP A 27 35.70 -25.56 22.79
N LEU A 28 36.44 -24.63 22.21
CA LEU A 28 37.88 -24.47 22.49
C LEU A 28 38.14 -24.08 23.95
N ARG A 29 37.28 -23.24 24.54
CA ARG A 29 37.43 -22.75 25.91
C ARG A 29 37.02 -23.78 26.97
N ASN A 30 35.99 -24.61 26.69
CA ASN A 30 35.36 -25.50 27.65
C ASN A 30 35.65 -26.98 27.38
N LYS A 31 36.92 -27.34 27.12
CA LYS A 31 37.31 -28.72 26.73
C LYS A 31 36.94 -29.80 27.78
N SER A 32 36.75 -29.45 29.05
CA SER A 32 36.46 -30.38 30.18
C SER A 32 34.97 -30.39 30.60
N ALA A 33 34.11 -29.53 30.03
CA ALA A 33 32.72 -29.36 30.46
C ALA A 33 31.74 -29.58 29.32
N PHE A 34 31.43 -30.86 29.02
CA PHE A 34 30.59 -31.27 27.90
C PHE A 34 29.17 -30.65 27.96
N LEU A 35 28.47 -30.82 29.10
CA LEU A 35 27.08 -30.38 29.24
C LEU A 35 26.89 -28.87 29.12
N PRO A 36 27.68 -28.02 29.81
CA PRO A 36 27.62 -26.56 29.65
C PRO A 36 27.93 -26.11 28.20
N SER A 37 28.83 -26.80 27.51
CA SER A 37 29.16 -26.49 26.13
C SER A 37 27.99 -26.79 25.17
N VAL A 38 27.27 -27.87 25.38
CA VAL A 38 26.06 -28.22 24.59
C VAL A 38 24.95 -27.19 24.81
N ILE A 39 24.68 -26.83 26.07
CA ILE A 39 23.64 -25.83 26.39
C ILE A 39 23.99 -24.46 25.79
N SER A 40 25.22 -24.00 25.94
CA SER A 40 25.67 -22.73 25.33
C SER A 40 25.58 -22.73 23.80
N THR A 41 25.87 -23.88 23.15
CA THR A 41 25.74 -24.03 21.73
C THR A 41 24.28 -23.92 21.29
N LEU A 42 23.34 -24.57 21.98
CA LEU A 42 21.91 -24.45 21.69
C LEU A 42 21.40 -23.02 21.82
N ILE A 43 21.82 -22.33 22.88
CA ILE A 43 21.48 -20.92 23.09
C ILE A 43 22.03 -20.06 21.95
N ALA A 44 23.27 -20.26 21.51
CA ALA A 44 23.89 -19.53 20.42
C ALA A 44 23.13 -19.74 19.09
N ILE A 45 22.71 -20.98 18.81
CA ILE A 45 21.90 -21.31 17.62
C ILE A 45 20.53 -20.61 17.66
N LEU A 46 19.84 -20.65 18.81
CA LEU A 46 18.56 -19.97 18.97
C LEU A 46 18.69 -18.46 18.77
N LEU A 47 19.68 -17.83 19.42
CA LEU A 47 19.96 -16.40 19.27
C LEU A 47 20.30 -16.05 17.83
N GLY A 48 21.09 -16.88 17.14
CA GLY A 48 21.41 -16.72 15.71
C GLY A 48 20.16 -16.77 14.84
N PHE A 49 19.24 -17.68 15.13
CA PHE A 49 17.97 -17.78 14.39
C PHE A 49 17.11 -16.52 14.59
N PHE A 50 16.92 -16.09 15.85
CA PHE A 50 16.13 -14.89 16.14
C PHE A 50 16.74 -13.61 15.55
N THR A 51 18.05 -13.43 15.68
CA THR A 51 18.74 -12.25 15.13
C THR A 51 18.71 -12.22 13.60
N SER A 52 18.86 -13.38 12.95
CA SER A 52 18.73 -13.49 11.48
C SER A 52 17.35 -13.08 11.00
N ARG A 53 16.29 -13.58 11.65
CA ARG A 53 14.90 -13.24 11.34
C ARG A 53 14.60 -11.76 11.58
N LEU A 54 15.09 -11.21 12.70
CA LEU A 54 14.91 -9.81 13.01
C LEU A 54 15.57 -8.90 11.96
N LEU A 55 16.82 -9.19 11.60
CA LEU A 55 17.55 -8.44 10.57
C LEU A 55 16.90 -8.55 9.19
N GLU A 56 16.44 -9.74 8.81
CA GLU A 56 15.70 -9.94 7.56
C GLU A 56 14.44 -9.06 7.51
N ASN A 57 13.65 -9.04 8.59
CA ASN A 57 12.45 -8.22 8.69
C ASN A 57 12.77 -6.71 8.63
N ILE A 58 13.81 -6.26 9.35
CA ILE A 58 14.22 -4.85 9.34
C ILE A 58 14.66 -4.42 7.92
N ILE A 59 15.49 -5.23 7.26
CA ILE A 59 15.97 -4.91 5.91
C ILE A 59 14.81 -4.91 4.91
N SER A 60 13.91 -5.89 4.98
CA SER A 60 12.74 -5.99 4.10
C SER A 60 11.80 -4.80 4.29
N ASN A 61 11.48 -4.45 5.54
CA ASN A 61 10.61 -3.32 5.86
C ASN A 61 11.23 -1.99 5.40
N THR A 62 12.52 -1.77 5.63
CA THR A 62 13.22 -0.55 5.21
C THR A 62 13.22 -0.39 3.69
N GLU A 63 13.48 -1.45 2.95
CA GLU A 63 13.45 -1.41 1.48
C GLU A 63 12.04 -1.23 0.94
N THR A 64 11.03 -1.84 1.57
CA THR A 64 9.61 -1.64 1.21
C THR A 64 9.19 -0.21 1.47
N THR A 65 9.49 0.33 2.65
CA THR A 65 9.20 1.73 3.01
C THR A 65 9.87 2.71 2.03
N LYS A 66 11.14 2.46 1.67
CA LYS A 66 11.84 3.27 0.67
C LYS A 66 11.15 3.28 -0.68
N ARG A 67 10.67 2.10 -1.14
CA ARG A 67 9.96 1.99 -2.42
C ARG A 67 8.59 2.66 -2.37
N LEU A 68 7.84 2.46 -1.28
CA LEU A 68 6.59 3.17 -1.06
C LEU A 68 6.79 4.69 -1.01
N GLY A 69 7.98 5.15 -0.59
CA GLY A 69 8.35 6.57 -0.66
C GLY A 69 8.32 7.13 -2.08
N TYR A 70 8.65 6.34 -3.11
CA TYR A 70 8.51 6.78 -4.50
C TYR A 70 7.06 7.10 -4.86
N LEU A 71 6.12 6.29 -4.36
CA LEU A 71 4.70 6.48 -4.61
C LEU A 71 4.10 7.62 -3.76
N HIS A 72 4.39 7.63 -2.45
CA HIS A 72 3.68 8.51 -1.50
C HIS A 72 4.37 9.85 -1.24
N MET A 73 5.70 9.93 -1.41
CA MET A 73 6.47 11.13 -1.14
C MET A 73 6.95 11.81 -2.44
N GLU A 74 7.51 11.03 -3.36
CA GLU A 74 8.01 11.56 -4.63
C GLU A 74 6.89 11.68 -5.68
N MET A 75 5.74 11.04 -5.46
CA MET A 75 4.60 11.01 -6.40
C MET A 75 5.03 10.53 -7.79
N ASP A 76 5.86 9.49 -7.83
CA ASP A 76 6.43 8.90 -9.04
C ASP A 76 6.03 7.41 -9.14
N PRO A 77 4.84 7.12 -9.71
CA PRO A 77 4.34 5.75 -9.84
C PRO A 77 5.20 4.89 -10.77
N GLU A 78 5.80 5.43 -11.82
CA GLU A 78 6.64 4.66 -12.75
C GLU A 78 7.92 4.17 -12.06
N LYS A 79 8.56 5.04 -11.28
CA LYS A 79 9.72 4.68 -10.46
C LYS A 79 9.36 3.65 -9.40
N PHE A 80 8.18 3.77 -8.79
CA PHE A 80 7.67 2.78 -7.86
C PHE A 80 7.46 1.43 -8.55
N ILE A 81 6.69 1.36 -9.64
CA ILE A 81 6.39 0.15 -10.40
C ILE A 81 7.70 -0.54 -10.82
N SER A 82 8.62 0.19 -11.47
CA SER A 82 9.89 -0.36 -11.93
C SER A 82 10.73 -0.97 -10.81
N SER A 83 10.66 -0.39 -9.61
CA SER A 83 11.38 -0.88 -8.44
C SER A 83 10.69 -2.06 -7.74
N TYR A 84 9.36 -2.23 -7.94
CA TYR A 84 8.52 -3.14 -7.16
C TYR A 84 7.99 -4.35 -7.94
N ILE A 85 7.96 -4.31 -9.27
CA ILE A 85 7.30 -5.29 -10.15
C ILE A 85 7.71 -6.75 -9.93
N ASP A 86 8.93 -6.98 -9.49
CA ASP A 86 9.45 -8.33 -9.21
C ASP A 86 9.24 -8.79 -7.77
N ILE A 87 8.76 -7.94 -6.88
CA ILE A 87 8.61 -8.27 -5.45
C ILE A 87 7.55 -9.34 -5.24
N PRO A 88 6.32 -9.23 -5.79
CA PRO A 88 5.29 -10.25 -5.58
C PRO A 88 5.72 -11.66 -6.02
N LYS A 89 6.50 -11.76 -7.11
CA LYS A 89 7.00 -13.04 -7.64
C LYS A 89 8.03 -13.71 -6.72
N LYS A 90 8.73 -12.92 -5.89
CA LYS A 90 9.81 -13.39 -4.98
C LYS A 90 9.31 -13.53 -3.55
N THR A 91 8.10 -13.07 -3.27
CA THR A 91 7.50 -13.14 -1.95
C THR A 91 6.96 -14.54 -1.70
N THR A 92 7.33 -15.13 -0.57
CA THR A 92 6.83 -16.41 -0.08
C THR A 92 5.83 -16.16 1.04
N GLY A 93 4.75 -16.92 1.08
CA GLY A 93 3.64 -16.69 2.02
C GLY A 93 2.47 -15.96 1.35
N ASP A 94 1.28 -16.51 1.53
CA ASP A 94 0.09 -16.04 0.80
C ASP A 94 -0.31 -14.62 1.22
N LYS A 95 -0.22 -14.33 2.52
CA LYS A 95 -0.53 -13.00 3.07
C LYS A 95 0.42 -11.92 2.56
N GLU A 96 1.72 -12.17 2.64
CA GLU A 96 2.76 -11.25 2.19
C GLU A 96 2.70 -11.05 0.68
N LYS A 97 2.38 -12.11 -0.06
CA LYS A 97 2.21 -12.08 -1.51
C LYS A 97 1.01 -11.22 -1.90
N MET A 98 -0.13 -11.38 -1.21
CA MET A 98 -1.30 -10.55 -1.41
C MET A 98 -1.00 -9.07 -1.15
N ILE A 99 -0.36 -8.72 -0.02
CA ILE A 99 0.06 -7.36 0.29
C ILE A 99 0.96 -6.81 -0.82
N SER A 100 1.88 -7.63 -1.33
CA SER A 100 2.80 -7.21 -2.39
C SER A 100 2.07 -6.92 -3.70
N TYR A 101 1.07 -7.72 -4.07
CA TYR A 101 0.23 -7.43 -5.24
C TYR A 101 -0.64 -6.20 -5.04
N ALA A 102 -1.21 -5.99 -3.85
CA ALA A 102 -1.97 -4.80 -3.54
C ALA A 102 -1.13 -3.52 -3.67
N TYR A 103 0.11 -3.52 -3.15
CA TYR A 103 1.02 -2.39 -3.35
C TYR A 103 1.37 -2.16 -4.83
N LEU A 104 1.65 -3.22 -5.58
CA LEU A 104 1.94 -3.07 -7.01
C LEU A 104 0.73 -2.54 -7.78
N SER A 105 -0.47 -3.00 -7.44
CA SER A 105 -1.73 -2.50 -7.97
C SER A 105 -1.90 -1.00 -7.69
N SER A 106 -1.61 -0.53 -6.46
CA SER A 106 -1.64 0.91 -6.14
C SER A 106 -0.68 1.73 -7.01
N GLY A 107 0.45 1.15 -7.42
CA GLY A 107 1.36 1.81 -8.35
C GLY A 107 0.76 1.99 -9.74
N TYR A 108 0.15 0.95 -10.29
CA TYR A 108 -0.56 1.03 -11.58
C TYR A 108 -1.75 1.97 -11.52
N GLU A 109 -2.50 1.94 -10.43
CA GLU A 109 -3.60 2.88 -10.17
C GLU A 109 -3.12 4.33 -10.21
N ALA A 110 -2.05 4.66 -9.48
CA ALA A 110 -1.48 6.00 -9.47
C ALA A 110 -0.90 6.43 -10.82
N ALA A 111 -0.50 5.48 -11.67
CA ALA A 111 -0.09 5.73 -13.04
C ALA A 111 -1.27 5.93 -14.01
N GLY A 112 -2.51 5.62 -13.58
CA GLY A 112 -3.72 5.64 -14.39
C GLY A 112 -3.95 4.38 -15.23
N ASP A 113 -3.20 3.32 -14.98
CA ASP A 113 -3.35 2.04 -15.65
C ASP A 113 -4.27 1.12 -14.84
N PHE A 114 -5.55 1.44 -14.85
CA PHE A 114 -6.56 0.74 -14.05
C PHE A 114 -6.78 -0.71 -14.50
N ASP A 115 -6.51 -1.05 -15.74
CA ASP A 115 -6.58 -2.41 -16.24
C ASP A 115 -5.50 -3.29 -15.61
N ARG A 116 -4.23 -2.84 -15.67
CA ARG A 116 -3.13 -3.53 -15.00
C ARG A 116 -3.25 -3.52 -13.49
N ALA A 117 -3.84 -2.48 -12.91
CA ALA A 117 -4.11 -2.43 -11.48
C ALA A 117 -5.06 -3.56 -11.05
N LEU A 118 -6.20 -3.73 -11.73
CA LEU A 118 -7.16 -4.81 -11.46
C LEU A 118 -6.55 -6.19 -11.71
N GLU A 119 -5.91 -6.40 -12.87
CA GLU A 119 -5.23 -7.67 -13.18
C GLU A 119 -4.18 -8.05 -12.15
N THR A 120 -3.45 -7.05 -11.63
CA THR A 120 -2.43 -7.26 -10.60
C THR A 120 -3.06 -7.59 -9.25
N LEU A 121 -4.14 -6.93 -8.91
CA LEU A 121 -4.87 -7.13 -7.66
C LEU A 121 -5.47 -8.55 -7.59
N GLU A 122 -6.01 -9.05 -8.70
CA GLU A 122 -6.60 -10.39 -8.81
C GLU A 122 -5.58 -11.53 -8.63
N LYS A 123 -4.29 -11.27 -8.88
CA LYS A 123 -3.20 -12.23 -8.60
C LYS A 123 -2.94 -12.42 -7.10
N GLY A 124 -3.43 -11.50 -6.28
CA GLY A 124 -3.47 -11.62 -4.84
C GLY A 124 -4.70 -12.43 -4.43
N ASN A 125 -4.52 -13.63 -3.88
CA ASN A 125 -5.66 -14.44 -3.43
C ASN A 125 -6.24 -13.87 -2.12
N ILE A 126 -7.58 -13.68 -2.06
CA ILE A 126 -8.27 -13.17 -0.85
C ILE A 126 -8.37 -14.33 0.13
N ASN A 127 -7.75 -14.21 1.29
CA ASN A 127 -7.73 -15.26 2.33
C ASN A 127 -8.18 -14.73 3.71
N GLY A 128 -9.38 -14.14 3.78
CA GLY A 128 -10.14 -14.06 5.04
C GLY A 128 -9.51 -13.23 6.18
N SER A 129 -8.63 -12.29 5.90
CA SER A 129 -8.14 -11.31 6.87
C SER A 129 -8.88 -9.98 6.67
N ASP A 130 -9.58 -9.49 7.69
CA ASP A 130 -10.41 -8.28 7.59
C ASP A 130 -9.67 -7.08 6.95
N SER A 131 -8.42 -6.84 7.34
CA SER A 131 -7.62 -5.74 6.81
C SER A 131 -7.22 -5.92 5.35
N LEU A 132 -7.01 -7.16 4.90
CA LEU A 132 -6.60 -7.45 3.52
C LEU A 132 -7.80 -7.48 2.59
N ASP A 133 -8.92 -8.03 3.05
CA ASP A 133 -10.15 -8.08 2.27
C ASP A 133 -10.70 -6.66 2.05
N THR A 134 -10.67 -5.80 3.07
CA THR A 134 -11.07 -4.39 2.93
C THR A 134 -10.11 -3.60 2.04
N LEU A 135 -8.80 -3.86 2.09
CA LEU A 135 -7.81 -3.27 1.18
C LEU A 135 -8.10 -3.67 -0.28
N TYR A 136 -8.32 -4.96 -0.52
CA TYR A 136 -8.64 -5.47 -1.85
C TYR A 136 -9.92 -4.84 -2.41
N LEU A 137 -11.01 -4.88 -1.64
CA LEU A 137 -12.30 -4.35 -2.07
C LEU A 137 -12.25 -2.85 -2.33
N SER A 138 -11.54 -2.09 -1.50
CA SER A 138 -11.39 -0.64 -1.70
C SER A 138 -10.60 -0.30 -2.96
N GLN A 139 -9.52 -1.01 -3.24
CA GLN A 139 -8.75 -0.81 -4.48
C GLN A 139 -9.54 -1.25 -5.72
N LYS A 140 -10.23 -2.40 -5.65
CA LYS A 140 -11.09 -2.88 -6.75
C LYS A 140 -12.18 -1.85 -7.05
N CYS A 141 -12.89 -1.38 -6.02
CA CYS A 141 -13.93 -0.36 -6.16
C CYS A 141 -13.40 0.91 -6.85
N ARG A 142 -12.25 1.43 -6.41
CA ARG A 142 -11.62 2.62 -6.99
C ARG A 142 -11.28 2.44 -8.46
N CYS A 143 -10.65 1.34 -8.83
CA CYS A 143 -10.33 1.04 -10.23
C CYS A 143 -11.58 0.94 -11.11
N LEU A 144 -12.66 0.32 -10.61
CA LEU A 144 -13.93 0.21 -11.33
C LEU A 144 -14.60 1.57 -11.53
N ILE A 145 -14.58 2.44 -10.50
CA ILE A 145 -15.08 3.82 -10.59
C ILE A 145 -14.33 4.58 -11.69
N GLU A 146 -13.00 4.50 -11.73
CA GLU A 146 -12.18 5.20 -12.72
C GLU A 146 -12.37 4.66 -14.13
N LYS A 147 -12.60 3.36 -14.28
CA LYS A 147 -12.97 2.75 -15.57
C LYS A 147 -14.39 3.06 -16.02
N GLY A 148 -15.22 3.69 -15.18
CA GLY A 148 -16.63 3.97 -15.49
C GLY A 148 -17.55 2.74 -15.39
N ILE A 149 -17.11 1.64 -14.77
CA ILE A 149 -17.91 0.43 -14.55
C ILE A 149 -18.68 0.60 -13.22
N LEU A 150 -19.62 1.57 -13.23
CA LEU A 150 -20.20 2.11 -12.01
C LEU A 150 -21.13 1.15 -11.26
N ASP A 151 -21.83 0.27 -11.99
CA ASP A 151 -22.74 -0.71 -11.36
C ASP A 151 -21.95 -1.76 -10.58
N GLU A 152 -20.86 -2.30 -11.16
CA GLU A 152 -19.98 -3.23 -10.45
C GLU A 152 -19.27 -2.55 -9.27
N ALA A 153 -18.85 -1.29 -9.46
CA ALA A 153 -18.26 -0.50 -8.38
C ALA A 153 -19.21 -0.34 -7.19
N GLU A 154 -20.50 -0.11 -7.44
CA GLU A 154 -21.53 -0.02 -6.42
C GLU A 154 -21.72 -1.34 -5.66
N ASP A 155 -21.71 -2.47 -6.36
CA ASP A 155 -21.82 -3.79 -5.73
C ASP A 155 -20.58 -4.11 -4.89
N VAL A 156 -19.37 -3.80 -5.37
CA VAL A 156 -18.14 -3.93 -4.59
C VAL A 156 -18.15 -3.02 -3.37
N LEU A 157 -18.70 -1.81 -3.48
CA LEU A 157 -18.83 -0.88 -2.35
C LEU A 157 -19.78 -1.43 -1.27
N LYS A 158 -20.90 -2.05 -1.65
CA LYS A 158 -21.82 -2.75 -0.72
C LYS A 158 -21.15 -3.95 -0.04
N GLU A 159 -20.32 -4.70 -0.77
CA GLU A 159 -19.52 -5.79 -0.21
C GLU A 159 -18.50 -5.28 0.80
N LEU A 160 -17.77 -4.21 0.45
CA LEU A 160 -16.85 -3.53 1.35
C LEU A 160 -17.54 -3.09 2.65
N GLU A 161 -18.74 -2.50 2.56
CA GLU A 161 -19.52 -2.09 3.71
C GLU A 161 -19.86 -3.28 4.63
N LYS A 162 -20.37 -4.38 4.07
CA LYS A 162 -20.65 -5.61 4.82
C LYS A 162 -19.40 -6.16 5.50
N ARG A 163 -18.26 -6.11 4.79
CA ARG A 163 -16.99 -6.58 5.35
C ARG A 163 -16.51 -5.70 6.50
N ILE A 164 -16.62 -4.39 6.39
CA ILE A 164 -16.30 -3.44 7.47
C ILE A 164 -17.21 -3.70 8.69
N ASP A 165 -18.49 -3.96 8.48
CA ASP A 165 -19.43 -4.24 9.57
C ASP A 165 -19.07 -5.51 10.34
N SER A 166 -18.54 -6.51 9.66
CA SER A 166 -18.10 -7.77 10.25
C SER A 166 -16.81 -7.66 11.08
N ILE A 167 -16.06 -6.55 11.00
CA ILE A 167 -14.83 -6.36 11.78
C ILE A 167 -15.18 -6.28 13.26
N THR A 168 -14.63 -7.22 14.05
CA THR A 168 -14.76 -7.29 15.49
C THR A 168 -13.40 -7.14 16.17
N GLY A 169 -13.37 -6.54 17.36
CA GLY A 169 -12.16 -6.47 18.21
C GLY A 169 -11.11 -5.45 17.77
N ASN A 170 -11.30 -4.73 16.65
CA ASN A 170 -10.39 -3.67 16.20
C ASN A 170 -11.17 -2.44 15.71
N GLN A 171 -11.63 -1.63 16.66
CA GLN A 171 -12.43 -0.43 16.36
C GLN A 171 -11.66 0.59 15.50
N SER A 172 -10.36 0.79 15.75
CA SER A 172 -9.54 1.73 14.97
C SER A 172 -9.45 1.32 13.49
N LEU A 173 -9.30 0.03 13.21
CA LEU A 173 -9.33 -0.49 11.84
C LEU A 173 -10.70 -0.22 11.20
N LYS A 174 -11.78 -0.56 11.92
CA LYS A 174 -13.15 -0.37 11.45
C LYS A 174 -13.42 1.09 11.09
N ASP A 175 -13.05 2.03 11.97
CA ASP A 175 -13.24 3.46 11.76
C ASP A 175 -12.44 3.99 10.56
N ASN A 176 -11.19 3.54 10.42
CA ASN A 176 -10.36 3.90 9.26
C ASN A 176 -10.96 3.37 7.94
N GLN A 177 -11.45 2.14 7.93
CA GLN A 177 -12.06 1.55 6.72
C GLN A 177 -13.39 2.21 6.37
N ARG A 178 -14.20 2.63 7.38
CA ARG A 178 -15.39 3.44 7.15
C ARG A 178 -15.10 4.76 6.45
N GLN A 179 -14.00 5.41 6.84
CA GLN A 179 -13.58 6.66 6.21
C GLN A 179 -13.19 6.44 4.74
N VAL A 180 -12.48 5.36 4.44
CA VAL A 180 -12.13 5.00 3.05
C VAL A 180 -13.40 4.69 2.26
N GLN A 181 -14.31 3.89 2.79
CA GLN A 181 -15.57 3.54 2.17
C GLN A 181 -16.42 4.78 1.86
N TYR A 182 -16.46 5.75 2.79
CA TYR A 182 -17.19 6.99 2.57
C TYR A 182 -16.60 7.82 1.41
N VAL A 183 -15.27 7.97 1.37
CA VAL A 183 -14.61 8.70 0.26
C VAL A 183 -14.90 8.01 -1.09
N LEU A 184 -14.88 6.68 -1.15
CA LEU A 184 -15.24 5.92 -2.35
C LEU A 184 -16.71 6.11 -2.75
N SER A 185 -17.62 6.19 -1.78
CA SER A 185 -19.03 6.46 -2.07
C SER A 185 -19.23 7.85 -2.66
N GLU A 186 -18.55 8.87 -2.14
CA GLU A 186 -18.61 10.22 -2.69
C GLU A 186 -17.95 10.31 -4.08
N MET A 187 -16.87 9.57 -4.31
CA MET A 187 -16.24 9.46 -5.63
C MET A 187 -17.17 8.81 -6.66
N LEU A 188 -17.86 7.73 -6.28
CA LEU A 188 -18.87 7.07 -7.12
C LEU A 188 -20.03 8.03 -7.43
N ARG A 189 -20.53 8.77 -6.43
CA ARG A 189 -21.57 9.80 -6.62
C ARG A 189 -21.12 10.90 -7.59
N ALA A 190 -19.90 11.41 -7.42
CA ALA A 190 -19.34 12.41 -8.34
C ALA A 190 -19.28 11.89 -9.78
N LYS A 191 -18.87 10.63 -9.99
CA LYS A 191 -18.85 9.98 -11.32
C LYS A 191 -20.24 9.80 -11.93
N LYS A 192 -21.27 9.55 -11.09
CA LYS A 192 -22.68 9.47 -11.52
C LYS A 192 -23.30 10.84 -11.78
N GLY A 193 -22.63 11.94 -11.49
CA GLY A 193 -23.15 13.30 -11.61
C GLY A 193 -23.99 13.76 -10.40
N ASP A 194 -24.01 12.98 -9.33
CA ASP A 194 -24.77 13.28 -8.11
C ASP A 194 -24.09 14.35 -7.26
N SER A 195 -24.85 14.89 -6.29
CA SER A 195 -24.30 15.80 -5.28
C SER A 195 -23.36 15.07 -4.31
N VAL A 196 -22.24 15.70 -3.99
CA VAL A 196 -21.17 15.22 -3.11
C VAL A 196 -21.15 16.04 -1.83
N ASP A 197 -20.85 15.41 -0.70
CA ASP A 197 -20.65 16.08 0.59
C ASP A 197 -19.27 16.73 0.65
N VAL A 198 -19.16 17.93 0.05
CA VAL A 198 -17.90 18.70 -0.03
C VAL A 198 -17.39 19.07 1.36
N GLU A 199 -18.26 19.44 2.30
CA GLU A 199 -17.86 19.83 3.66
C GLU A 199 -17.15 18.69 4.39
N TYR A 200 -17.69 17.48 4.29
CA TYR A 200 -17.05 16.29 4.84
C TYR A 200 -15.69 16.04 4.18
N LEU A 201 -15.62 16.10 2.85
CA LEU A 201 -14.38 15.87 2.09
C LEU A 201 -13.30 16.89 2.44
N GLU A 202 -13.64 18.19 2.57
CA GLU A 202 -12.72 19.24 3.02
C GLU A 202 -12.23 19.01 4.47
N GLY A 203 -13.12 18.53 5.34
CA GLY A 203 -12.75 18.09 6.68
C GLY A 203 -11.73 16.94 6.65
N ARG A 204 -11.91 15.99 5.74
CA ARG A 204 -11.00 14.85 5.56
C ARG A 204 -9.63 15.24 5.04
N LEU A 205 -9.52 16.25 4.18
CA LEU A 205 -8.21 16.75 3.69
C LEU A 205 -7.25 17.10 4.83
N LYS A 206 -7.76 17.71 5.92
CA LYS A 206 -6.96 18.10 7.10
C LYS A 206 -6.40 16.88 7.86
N ALA A 207 -7.11 15.76 7.84
CA ALA A 207 -6.75 14.54 8.54
C ALA A 207 -5.94 13.57 7.66
N THR A 208 -5.93 13.75 6.34
CA THR A 208 -5.28 12.84 5.40
C THR A 208 -3.79 13.16 5.27
N GLN A 209 -2.94 12.22 5.75
CA GLN A 209 -1.49 12.41 5.79
C GLN A 209 -0.81 12.18 4.44
N TYR A 210 -1.31 11.25 3.62
CA TYR A 210 -0.69 10.87 2.35
C TYR A 210 -1.18 11.75 1.21
N ARG A 211 -0.24 12.28 0.41
CA ARG A 211 -0.54 13.15 -0.73
C ARG A 211 -1.51 12.49 -1.71
N ILE A 212 -1.32 11.21 -2.02
CA ILE A 212 -2.18 10.49 -2.96
C ILE A 212 -3.65 10.44 -2.49
N GLY A 213 -3.89 10.22 -1.20
CA GLY A 213 -5.24 10.28 -0.63
C GLY A 213 -5.84 11.68 -0.66
N ARG A 214 -5.04 12.74 -0.51
CA ARG A 214 -5.52 14.12 -0.70
C ARG A 214 -5.90 14.39 -2.16
N LEU A 215 -5.11 13.88 -3.10
CA LEU A 215 -5.43 14.03 -4.53
C LEU A 215 -6.75 13.36 -4.90
N GLU A 216 -7.05 12.18 -4.36
CA GLU A 216 -8.36 11.52 -4.53
C GLU A 216 -9.52 12.41 -4.05
N ILE A 217 -9.35 13.03 -2.89
CA ILE A 217 -10.36 13.93 -2.33
C ILE A 217 -10.51 15.18 -3.20
N TYR A 218 -9.40 15.83 -3.58
CA TYR A 218 -9.45 16.99 -4.48
C TYR A 218 -10.07 16.64 -5.84
N TYR A 219 -9.74 15.48 -6.40
CA TYR A 219 -10.32 14.99 -7.63
C TYR A 219 -11.85 14.83 -7.52
N THR A 220 -12.33 14.24 -6.43
CA THR A 220 -13.77 14.08 -6.17
C THR A 220 -14.46 15.45 -6.04
N ILE A 221 -13.83 16.41 -5.36
CA ILE A 221 -14.34 17.78 -5.22
C ILE A 221 -14.34 18.51 -6.57
N ALA A 222 -13.28 18.37 -7.38
CA ALA A 222 -13.21 18.98 -8.70
C ALA A 222 -14.30 18.46 -9.63
N MET A 223 -14.54 17.15 -9.63
CA MET A 223 -15.65 16.53 -10.38
C MET A 223 -17.02 17.05 -9.93
N HIS A 224 -17.22 17.21 -8.62
CA HIS A 224 -18.45 17.83 -8.10
C HIS A 224 -18.65 19.23 -8.67
N TYR A 225 -17.62 20.08 -8.63
CA TYR A 225 -17.74 21.46 -9.16
C TYR A 225 -17.93 21.48 -10.68
N ARG A 226 -17.31 20.55 -11.41
CA ARG A 226 -17.57 20.30 -12.84
C ARG A 226 -19.04 19.99 -13.09
N ASN A 227 -19.61 19.03 -12.35
CA ASN A 227 -21.02 18.64 -12.46
C ASN A 227 -22.00 19.77 -12.12
N LYS A 228 -21.58 20.71 -11.27
CA LYS A 228 -22.34 21.91 -10.88
C LYS A 228 -22.04 23.12 -11.78
N GLU A 229 -21.24 22.94 -12.83
CA GLU A 229 -20.80 24.02 -13.73
C GLU A 229 -20.13 25.21 -13.04
N ASN A 230 -19.58 24.99 -11.84
CA ASN A 230 -18.88 26.00 -11.07
C ASN A 230 -17.40 26.06 -11.50
N LYS A 231 -17.17 26.65 -12.67
CA LYS A 231 -15.83 26.76 -13.30
C LYS A 231 -14.78 27.35 -12.37
N LYS A 232 -15.12 28.38 -11.59
CA LYS A 232 -14.16 29.03 -10.70
C LYS A 232 -13.61 28.05 -9.65
N LYS A 233 -14.48 27.38 -8.92
CA LYS A 233 -14.07 26.41 -7.88
C LYS A 233 -13.44 25.16 -8.48
N GLU A 234 -13.91 24.72 -9.65
CA GLU A 234 -13.27 23.65 -10.41
C GLU A 234 -11.81 23.99 -10.71
N MET A 235 -11.54 25.16 -11.32
CA MET A 235 -10.18 25.62 -11.66
C MET A 235 -9.27 25.76 -10.43
N GLU A 236 -9.79 26.30 -9.32
CA GLU A 236 -9.06 26.41 -8.06
C GLU A 236 -8.61 25.02 -7.57
N THR A 237 -9.52 24.05 -7.60
CA THR A 237 -9.24 22.66 -7.15
C THR A 237 -8.28 21.94 -8.12
N LEU A 238 -8.48 22.07 -9.43
CA LEU A 238 -7.60 21.51 -10.46
C LEU A 238 -6.17 22.06 -10.36
N SER A 239 -6.01 23.35 -10.03
CA SER A 239 -4.70 23.95 -9.82
C SER A 239 -3.93 23.29 -8.66
N ILE A 240 -4.61 22.96 -7.57
CA ILE A 240 -4.02 22.22 -6.44
C ILE A 240 -3.59 20.81 -6.89
N ILE A 241 -4.45 20.10 -7.64
CA ILE A 241 -4.14 18.76 -8.14
C ILE A 241 -2.90 18.81 -9.06
N ARG A 242 -2.82 19.79 -9.95
CA ARG A 242 -1.66 19.98 -10.84
C ARG A 242 -0.37 20.21 -10.06
N GLU A 243 -0.41 21.02 -9.01
CA GLU A 243 0.77 21.36 -8.19
C GLU A 243 1.22 20.18 -7.31
N GLU A 244 0.27 19.47 -6.69
CA GLU A 244 0.57 18.37 -5.78
C GLU A 244 0.70 17.01 -6.47
N GLY A 245 0.22 16.86 -7.70
CA GLY A 245 0.02 15.57 -8.37
C GLY A 245 1.29 14.83 -8.80
N GLY A 246 2.46 15.49 -8.84
CA GLY A 246 3.72 14.87 -9.26
C GLY A 246 3.61 14.24 -10.66
N ASN A 247 4.00 12.98 -10.81
CA ASN A 247 3.94 12.23 -12.08
C ASN A 247 2.70 11.31 -12.14
N THR A 248 1.68 11.54 -11.30
CA THR A 248 0.46 10.71 -11.27
C THR A 248 -0.52 11.07 -12.39
N TRP A 249 -1.47 10.17 -12.64
CA TRP A 249 -2.56 10.42 -13.58
C TRP A 249 -3.47 11.58 -13.15
N PHE A 250 -3.58 11.86 -11.86
CA PHE A 250 -4.35 13.01 -11.33
C PHE A 250 -3.86 14.33 -11.90
N ARG A 251 -2.53 14.51 -11.96
CA ARG A 251 -1.94 15.70 -12.56
C ARG A 251 -2.26 15.81 -14.05
N LYS A 252 -2.07 14.72 -14.80
CA LYS A 252 -2.36 14.68 -16.24
C LYS A 252 -3.84 15.05 -16.49
N TRP A 253 -4.73 14.44 -15.75
CA TRP A 253 -6.16 14.74 -15.83
C TRP A 253 -6.47 16.21 -15.51
N ALA A 254 -5.85 16.77 -14.48
CA ALA A 254 -6.06 18.17 -14.10
C ALA A 254 -5.52 19.15 -15.15
N GLU A 255 -4.36 18.86 -15.76
CA GLU A 255 -3.77 19.65 -16.85
C GLU A 255 -4.69 19.64 -18.07
N GLU A 256 -5.10 18.45 -18.54
CA GLU A 256 -6.04 18.29 -19.67
C GLU A 256 -7.34 19.06 -19.43
N ARG A 257 -7.88 18.96 -18.21
CA ARG A 257 -9.13 19.63 -17.89
C ARG A 257 -9.00 21.14 -17.76
N LEU A 258 -7.87 21.67 -17.26
CA LEU A 258 -7.60 23.11 -17.21
C LEU A 258 -7.49 23.73 -18.61
N ASP A 259 -6.99 22.96 -19.59
CA ASP A 259 -6.89 23.40 -20.99
C ASP A 259 -8.26 23.46 -21.71
N GLU A 260 -9.28 22.77 -21.17
CA GLU A 260 -10.65 22.74 -21.73
C GLU A 260 -11.56 23.88 -21.19
N ILE A 261 -11.24 24.52 -20.05
CA ILE A 261 -12.11 25.49 -19.35
C ILE A 261 -11.85 26.91 -19.80
#